data_d8275970b2caedf41696eafba6a6d5fe
#
_entry.id   d8275970b2caedf41696eafba6a6d5fe
#
_cell.length_a   1.000
_cell.length_b   1.000
_cell.length_c   1.000
_cell.angle_alpha   90.00
_cell.angle_beta   90.00
_cell.angle_gamma   90.00
#
_symmetry.space_group_name_H-M   'P 1'
#
loop_
_entity.id
_entity.type
_entity.pdbx_description
1 polymer ?
#
loop_
_entity_poly.entity_id
_entity_poly.type
_entity_poly.pdbx_seq_one_letter_code
_entity_poly.pdbx_strand_id
1 'polypeptide(L)'
;LCRTKITNGKLNCIXKFGTEKLKQAKSLKVYRNVNGYIIVIGGDFNEPSHEDWTEATRYLYDHHGLVVPWTVTSLLAEAGFRDAYRTFYPNVLTHPGFTFPADTPDVSPQKLTWAPLADERDRIDYLWYKGKNARVTDCRIFGPEGCIVYSRRCPNPTRENFIKPLGVWPTD
;
A
#
# COMPACT_ATOMS: atom_id res chain seq x y z
N LEU A 1 -5.43 -1.69 -9.50
CA LEU A 1 -6.73 -2.31 -9.22
C LEU A 1 -6.57 -3.35 -8.12
N CYS A 2 -7.21 -3.12 -7.01
CA CYS A 2 -7.24 -4.11 -5.93
C CYS A 2 -8.31 -5.16 -6.26
N ARG A 3 -7.92 -6.42 -6.40
CA ARG A 3 -8.87 -7.52 -6.50
C ARG A 3 -9.09 -8.10 -5.10
N THR A 4 -10.26 -7.85 -4.60
CA THR A 4 -10.66 -8.36 -3.29
C THR A 4 -11.64 -9.48 -3.51
N LYS A 5 -11.33 -10.66 -3.02
CA LYS A 5 -12.28 -11.77 -2.99
C LYS A 5 -12.77 -11.92 -1.56
N ILE A 6 -14.04 -11.65 -1.38
CA ILE A 6 -14.70 -11.84 -0.09
C ILE A 6 -15.43 -13.19 -0.15
N THR A 7 -14.96 -14.16 0.60
CA THR A 7 -15.64 -15.43 0.77
C THR A 7 -15.88 -15.65 2.26
N ASN A 8 -17.15 -15.83 2.62
CA ASN A 8 -17.58 -16.12 4.00
C ASN A 8 -17.06 -15.11 5.04
N GLY A 9 -17.13 -13.81 4.69
CA GLY A 9 -16.68 -12.73 5.56
C GLY A 9 -15.17 -12.58 5.71
N LYS A 10 -14.41 -13.32 4.91
CA LYS A 10 -12.93 -13.22 4.88
C LYS A 10 -12.50 -12.33 3.72
N LEU A 11 -11.61 -11.41 3.99
CA LEU A 11 -11.06 -10.45 3.03
C LEU A 11 -9.68 -10.91 2.56
N ASN A 12 -9.57 -11.32 1.29
CA ASN A 12 -8.27 -11.54 0.65
C ASN A 12 -7.94 -10.30 -0.19
N CYS A 13 -6.87 -9.61 0.16
CA CYS A 13 -6.50 -8.34 -0.44
C CYS A 13 -5.31 -8.50 -1.38
N ILE A 14 -5.46 -8.02 -2.61
CA ILE A 14 -4.38 -7.92 -3.58
C ILE A 14 -4.34 -6.49 -4.12
N UNK A 15 -3.59 -5.72 -3.85
CA UNK A 15 -3.46 -4.60 -4.11
C UNK A 15 -2.96 -4.53 -5.31
N LYS A 16 -3.43 -4.04 -6.13
CA LYS A 16 -2.99 -3.72 -7.47
C LYS A 16 -2.85 -2.22 -7.66
N PHE A 17 -1.76 -1.79 -8.19
CA PHE A 17 -1.48 -0.39 -8.52
C PHE A 17 -2.46 0.13 -9.58
N GLY A 18 -3.01 1.31 -9.39
CA GLY A 18 -3.87 1.94 -10.37
C GLY A 18 -4.12 3.40 -10.07
N THR A 19 -3.79 4.22 -11.05
CA THR A 19 -4.00 5.66 -10.99
C THR A 19 -5.47 6.03 -11.22
N GLU A 20 -6.19 6.34 -10.18
CA GLU A 20 -7.34 7.25 -10.28
C GLU A 20 -7.56 7.98 -8.96
N LYS A 21 -7.48 9.27 -9.09
CA LYS A 21 -7.47 10.25 -7.99
C LYS A 21 -8.71 10.18 -7.08
N LEU A 22 -8.48 10.46 -5.84
CA LEU A 22 -9.46 10.60 -4.73
C LEU A 22 -10.75 11.38 -5.03
N LYS A 23 -10.95 11.87 -6.25
CA LYS A 23 -12.21 12.51 -6.65
C LYS A 23 -13.40 11.54 -6.64
N GLN A 24 -13.17 10.24 -6.59
CA GLN A 24 -14.23 9.23 -6.55
C GLN A 24 -14.67 8.82 -5.15
N ALA A 25 -13.99 9.27 -4.11
CA ALA A 25 -14.39 8.96 -2.72
C ALA A 25 -15.79 9.52 -2.38
N LYS A 26 -16.27 10.49 -3.16
CA LYS A 26 -17.63 11.04 -3.00
C LYS A 26 -18.76 10.11 -3.50
N SER A 27 -18.43 8.98 -4.13
CA SER A 27 -19.43 8.05 -4.67
C SER A 27 -19.40 6.66 -4.00
N LEU A 28 -18.94 6.60 -2.76
CA LEU A 28 -18.87 5.31 -2.03
C LEU A 28 -20.30 4.80 -1.78
N LYS A 29 -20.71 3.83 -2.58
CA LYS A 29 -21.98 3.14 -2.36
C LYS A 29 -21.80 2.17 -1.19
N VAL A 30 -22.45 2.48 -0.10
CA VAL A 30 -22.49 1.61 1.08
C VAL A 30 -23.51 0.50 0.82
N TYR A 31 -23.03 -0.73 0.68
CA TYR A 31 -23.89 -1.88 0.55
C TYR A 31 -24.20 -2.43 1.94
N ARG A 32 -25.45 -2.28 2.36
CA ARG A 32 -25.92 -2.92 3.60
C ARG A 32 -26.38 -4.34 3.29
N ASN A 33 -25.87 -5.30 4.04
CA ASN A 33 -26.46 -6.63 4.06
C ASN A 33 -27.08 -6.89 5.45
N VAL A 34 -27.83 -7.97 5.56
CA VAL A 34 -28.62 -8.30 6.75
C VAL A 34 -27.74 -8.50 8.02
N ASN A 35 -26.45 -8.82 7.81
CA ASN A 35 -25.51 -9.12 8.90
C ASN A 35 -24.48 -8.02 9.14
N GLY A 36 -24.73 -6.84 8.57
CA GLY A 36 -23.79 -5.71 8.64
C GLY A 36 -23.11 -5.45 7.30
N TYR A 37 -22.31 -4.42 7.28
CA TYR A 37 -21.63 -3.99 6.05
C TYR A 37 -20.12 -4.06 6.24
N ILE A 38 -19.44 -4.34 5.14
CA ILE A 38 -17.98 -4.19 5.04
C ILE A 38 -17.73 -3.09 4.01
N ILE A 39 -17.01 -2.06 4.43
CA ILE A 39 -16.58 -0.97 3.54
C ILE A 39 -15.12 -1.22 3.24
N VAL A 40 -14.76 -1.11 1.97
CA VAL A 40 -13.37 -1.25 1.53
C VAL A 40 -13.03 -0.02 0.68
N ILE A 41 -11.91 0.58 0.96
CA ILE A 41 -11.35 1.72 0.22
C ILE A 41 -9.96 1.29 -0.24
N GLY A 42 -9.68 1.38 -1.53
CA GLY A 42 -8.37 0.98 -2.04
C GLY A 42 -7.92 1.82 -3.22
N GLY A 43 -6.61 1.97 -3.35
CA GLY A 43 -5.99 2.67 -4.46
C GLY A 43 -4.64 3.25 -4.11
N ASP A 44 -4.10 4.01 -5.05
CA ASP A 44 -2.94 4.86 -4.86
C ASP A 44 -3.39 6.17 -4.19
N PHE A 45 -2.82 6.45 -3.03
CA PHE A 45 -3.14 7.66 -2.26
C PHE A 45 -2.11 8.77 -2.47
N ASN A 46 -0.98 8.45 -3.11
CA ASN A 46 0.15 9.37 -3.29
C ASN A 46 0.61 10.01 -1.98
N GLU A 47 0.44 9.30 -0.88
CA GLU A 47 0.82 9.75 0.47
C GLU A 47 1.21 8.53 1.29
N PRO A 48 2.34 8.56 2.03
CA PRO A 48 2.71 7.45 2.91
C PRO A 48 1.72 7.26 4.06
N SER A 49 1.96 6.24 4.89
CA SER A 49 1.10 5.94 6.02
C SER A 49 1.70 6.43 7.34
N HIS A 50 0.83 6.96 8.21
CA HIS A 50 1.21 7.25 9.59
C HIS A 50 1.63 5.98 10.35
N GLU A 51 1.20 4.79 9.89
CA GLU A 51 1.62 3.50 10.47
C GLU A 51 3.00 3.07 9.98
N ASP A 52 3.54 3.73 8.96
CA ASP A 52 4.85 3.41 8.38
C ASP A 52 5.92 4.42 8.77
N TRP A 53 5.56 5.69 8.96
CA TRP A 53 6.48 6.76 9.38
C TRP A 53 6.47 6.91 10.91
N THR A 54 7.05 5.93 11.59
CA THR A 54 6.96 5.76 13.05
C THR A 54 8.33 5.96 13.72
N GLU A 55 8.36 5.89 15.03
CA GLU A 55 9.63 5.92 15.79
C GLU A 55 10.59 4.81 15.34
N ALA A 56 10.04 3.64 14.93
CA ALA A 56 10.86 2.51 14.51
C ALA A 56 11.54 2.75 13.17
N THR A 57 10.97 3.60 12.31
CA THR A 57 11.47 3.84 10.96
C THR A 57 12.09 5.23 10.76
N ARG A 58 12.10 6.07 11.79
CA ARG A 58 12.46 7.49 11.67
C ARG A 58 13.85 7.74 11.08
N TYR A 59 14.78 6.80 11.19
CA TYR A 59 16.14 6.92 10.65
C TYR A 59 16.39 5.99 9.46
N LEU A 60 15.30 5.46 8.86
CA LEU A 60 15.37 4.62 7.66
C LEU A 60 14.76 5.38 6.48
N TYR A 61 15.07 4.92 5.27
CA TYR A 61 14.40 5.36 4.03
C TYR A 61 14.36 6.90 3.88
N ASP A 62 15.45 7.55 4.28
CA ASP A 62 15.58 9.02 4.27
C ASP A 62 14.43 9.76 4.99
N HIS A 63 13.84 9.14 6.03
CA HIS A 63 12.88 9.83 6.90
C HIS A 63 13.51 10.95 7.75
N HIS A 64 14.85 10.99 7.85
CA HIS A 64 15.61 12.07 8.49
C HIS A 64 15.22 12.37 9.94
N GLY A 65 14.84 11.34 10.69
CA GLY A 65 14.44 11.48 12.09
C GLY A 65 12.98 11.87 12.28
N LEU A 66 12.21 11.97 11.21
CA LEU A 66 10.82 12.42 11.28
C LEU A 66 9.88 11.26 11.61
N VAL A 67 8.87 11.58 12.42
CA VAL A 67 7.68 10.76 12.64
C VAL A 67 6.51 11.61 12.15
N VAL A 68 5.80 11.15 11.14
CA VAL A 68 4.80 11.98 10.47
C VAL A 68 3.40 11.32 10.56
N PRO A 69 2.43 12.00 11.17
CA PRO A 69 1.05 11.52 11.18
C PRO A 69 0.37 11.87 9.86
N TRP A 70 0.75 11.20 8.78
CA TRP A 70 0.22 11.44 7.44
C TRP A 70 -1.29 11.54 7.44
N THR A 71 -1.81 12.58 6.79
CA THR A 71 -3.17 13.06 7.00
C THR A 71 -4.24 12.06 6.55
N VAL A 72 -4.12 11.54 5.33
CA VAL A 72 -5.18 10.70 4.76
C VAL A 72 -5.34 9.41 5.56
N THR A 73 -4.22 8.76 5.87
CA THR A 73 -4.24 7.50 6.59
C THR A 73 -4.67 7.69 8.06
N SER A 74 -4.28 8.80 8.68
CA SER A 74 -4.75 9.15 10.04
C SER A 74 -6.26 9.35 10.07
N LEU A 75 -6.82 10.11 9.11
CA LEU A 75 -8.25 10.34 9.01
C LEU A 75 -9.04 9.04 8.80
N LEU A 76 -8.50 8.11 8.00
CA LEU A 76 -9.12 6.79 7.81
C LEU A 76 -9.13 6.00 9.13
N ALA A 77 -8.01 5.99 9.85
CA ALA A 77 -7.91 5.31 11.15
C ALA A 77 -8.90 5.93 12.16
N GLU A 78 -8.96 7.27 12.24
CA GLU A 78 -9.92 7.98 13.10
C GLU A 78 -11.37 7.66 12.74
N ALA A 79 -11.65 7.46 11.46
CA ALA A 79 -12.98 7.07 10.98
C ALA A 79 -13.28 5.57 11.25
N GLY A 80 -12.35 4.84 11.88
CA GLY A 80 -12.53 3.44 12.27
C GLY A 80 -12.20 2.43 11.16
N PHE A 81 -11.50 2.86 10.13
CA PHE A 81 -10.95 1.94 9.13
C PHE A 81 -9.63 1.35 9.65
N ARG A 82 -9.27 0.20 9.15
CA ARG A 82 -8.02 -0.50 9.44
C ARG A 82 -7.28 -0.75 8.14
N ASP A 83 -5.99 -0.54 8.15
CA ASP A 83 -5.12 -0.88 7.02
C ASP A 83 -5.00 -2.40 6.93
N ALA A 84 -5.34 -2.97 5.78
CA ALA A 84 -5.31 -4.42 5.58
C ALA A 84 -3.88 -4.96 5.64
N TYR A 85 -2.91 -4.25 5.08
CA TYR A 85 -1.52 -4.69 5.06
C TYR A 85 -0.93 -4.65 6.48
N ARG A 86 -1.10 -3.54 7.22
CA ARG A 86 -0.59 -3.43 8.60
C ARG A 86 -1.35 -4.35 9.56
N THR A 87 -2.63 -4.63 9.31
CA THR A 87 -3.37 -5.65 10.09
C THR A 87 -2.74 -7.03 9.95
N PHE A 88 -2.30 -7.38 8.75
CA PHE A 88 -1.73 -8.71 8.46
C PHE A 88 -0.24 -8.77 8.79
N TYR A 89 0.50 -7.69 8.50
CA TYR A 89 1.94 -7.56 8.74
C TYR A 89 2.19 -6.36 9.65
N PRO A 90 2.03 -6.52 10.97
CA PRO A 90 2.13 -5.37 11.87
C PRO A 90 3.54 -4.82 12.07
N ASN A 91 4.58 -5.59 11.72
CA ASN A 91 5.96 -5.15 11.93
C ASN A 91 6.48 -4.46 10.66
N VAL A 92 6.56 -3.13 10.72
CA VAL A 92 7.02 -2.28 9.60
C VAL A 92 8.48 -2.54 9.21
N LEU A 93 9.31 -3.01 10.15
CA LEU A 93 10.73 -3.25 9.87
C LEU A 93 10.94 -4.51 9.03
N THR A 94 10.15 -5.55 9.27
CA THR A 94 10.25 -6.80 8.53
C THR A 94 9.40 -6.83 7.27
N HIS A 95 8.33 -6.05 7.27
CA HIS A 95 7.38 -5.96 6.17
C HIS A 95 7.07 -4.50 5.87
N PRO A 96 8.03 -3.73 5.32
CA PRO A 96 7.76 -2.32 4.99
C PRO A 96 6.65 -2.17 3.95
N GLY A 97 6.57 -3.08 2.99
CA GLY A 97 5.45 -3.12 2.05
C GLY A 97 5.53 -2.07 0.95
N PHE A 98 6.73 -1.66 0.56
CA PHE A 98 6.92 -0.60 -0.42
C PHE A 98 6.16 -0.87 -1.72
N THR A 99 5.48 0.15 -2.22
CA THR A 99 4.81 0.13 -3.50
C THR A 99 5.36 1.20 -4.45
N PHE A 100 6.13 2.15 -3.93
CA PHE A 100 6.78 3.22 -4.69
C PHE A 100 8.25 3.32 -4.29
N PRO A 101 9.19 3.58 -5.22
CA PRO A 101 9.03 3.49 -6.67
C PRO A 101 8.94 2.03 -7.13
N ALA A 102 8.04 1.76 -8.08
CA ALA A 102 7.87 0.44 -8.65
C ALA A 102 8.84 0.22 -9.81
N ASP A 103 9.55 -0.91 -9.81
CA ASP A 103 10.51 -1.21 -10.87
C ASP A 103 9.83 -1.81 -12.08
N THR A 104 10.32 -1.46 -13.26
CA THR A 104 9.98 -2.14 -14.51
C THR A 104 11.25 -2.23 -15.37
N PRO A 105 11.52 -3.39 -15.99
CA PRO A 105 12.78 -3.59 -16.69
C PRO A 105 12.95 -2.70 -17.94
N ASP A 106 11.86 -2.24 -18.51
CA ASP A 106 11.89 -1.52 -19.79
C ASP A 106 12.09 -0.01 -19.63
N VAL A 107 12.18 0.49 -18.40
CA VAL A 107 12.36 1.91 -18.14
C VAL A 107 13.59 2.10 -17.24
N SER A 108 14.39 3.10 -17.54
CA SER A 108 15.58 3.38 -16.71
C SER A 108 15.14 3.82 -15.30
N PRO A 109 15.87 3.40 -14.25
CA PRO A 109 15.49 3.75 -12.88
C PRO A 109 15.32 5.25 -12.65
N GLN A 110 16.12 6.08 -13.34
CA GLN A 110 16.07 7.54 -13.21
C GLN A 110 14.71 8.13 -13.62
N LYS A 111 13.97 7.41 -14.48
CA LYS A 111 12.64 7.84 -14.92
C LYS A 111 11.51 7.32 -14.04
N LEU A 112 11.85 6.42 -13.12
CA LEU A 112 10.89 5.80 -12.21
C LEU A 112 10.92 6.43 -10.81
N THR A 113 11.74 7.47 -10.61
CA THR A 113 11.94 8.12 -9.33
C THR A 113 11.61 9.61 -9.43
N TRP A 114 11.11 10.18 -8.34
CA TRP A 114 10.86 11.61 -8.22
C TRP A 114 12.04 12.31 -7.58
N ALA A 115 12.73 11.61 -6.68
CA ALA A 115 13.90 12.11 -5.98
C ALA A 115 15.10 11.19 -6.25
N PRO A 116 15.80 11.35 -7.39
CA PRO A 116 16.84 10.40 -7.81
C PRO A 116 18.03 10.27 -6.86
N LEU A 117 18.21 11.21 -5.96
CA LEU A 117 19.31 11.21 -4.97
C LEU A 117 18.84 10.81 -3.56
N ALA A 118 17.64 10.22 -3.45
CA ALA A 118 17.06 9.85 -2.18
C ALA A 118 16.64 8.37 -2.15
N ASP A 119 16.46 7.85 -0.95
CA ASP A 119 15.74 6.60 -0.70
C ASP A 119 14.28 6.96 -0.44
N GLU A 120 13.52 7.12 -1.52
CA GLU A 120 12.12 7.55 -1.46
C GLU A 120 11.14 6.38 -1.42
N ARG A 121 11.60 5.21 -0.94
CA ARG A 121 10.72 4.04 -0.84
C ARG A 121 9.63 4.27 0.17
N ASP A 122 8.39 4.19 -0.31
CA ASP A 122 7.20 4.31 0.52
C ASP A 122 6.12 3.34 0.08
N ARG A 123 5.23 3.05 0.98
CA ARG A 123 3.99 2.38 0.66
C ARG A 123 2.92 3.47 0.50
N ILE A 124 2.43 3.63 -0.72
CA ILE A 124 1.43 4.66 -1.07
C ILE A 124 0.15 4.06 -1.64
N ASP A 125 0.14 2.74 -1.86
CA ASP A 125 -1.04 1.99 -2.30
C ASP A 125 -1.61 1.21 -1.13
N TYR A 126 -2.89 1.34 -0.92
CA TYR A 126 -3.54 0.80 0.26
C TYR A 126 -4.82 0.06 -0.06
N LEU A 127 -5.19 -0.79 0.88
CA LEU A 127 -6.54 -1.28 1.03
C LEU A 127 -6.94 -1.12 2.49
N TRP A 128 -7.85 -0.19 2.73
CA TRP A 128 -8.42 0.08 4.04
C TRP A 128 -9.80 -0.58 4.13
N TYR A 129 -10.14 -1.11 5.28
CA TYR A 129 -11.42 -1.79 5.47
C TYR A 129 -12.04 -1.44 6.82
N LYS A 130 -13.39 -1.51 6.85
CA LYS A 130 -14.17 -1.28 8.07
C LYS A 130 -15.36 -2.23 8.07
N GLY A 131 -15.62 -2.88 9.19
CA GLY A 131 -16.75 -3.79 9.37
C GLY A 131 -16.56 -4.62 10.63
N LYS A 132 -17.64 -4.81 11.38
CA LYS A 132 -17.61 -5.50 12.68
C LYS A 132 -17.00 -6.90 12.59
N ASN A 133 -17.32 -7.64 11.55
CA ASN A 133 -16.88 -9.02 11.36
C ASN A 133 -15.83 -9.17 10.23
N ALA A 134 -15.26 -8.05 9.76
CA ALA A 134 -14.25 -8.09 8.72
C ALA A 134 -12.90 -8.53 9.29
N ARG A 135 -12.26 -9.48 8.62
CA ARG A 135 -10.93 -9.97 9.00
C ARG A 135 -10.06 -10.13 7.77
N VAL A 136 -8.80 -9.74 7.88
CA VAL A 136 -7.79 -10.00 6.85
C VAL A 136 -7.22 -11.39 7.09
N THR A 137 -7.32 -12.26 6.10
CA THR A 137 -6.79 -13.65 6.18
C THR A 137 -5.58 -13.87 5.31
N ASP A 138 -5.34 -12.96 4.35
CA ASP A 138 -4.14 -12.93 3.51
C ASP A 138 -4.01 -11.52 2.96
N CYS A 139 -2.77 -11.05 2.80
CA CYS A 139 -2.51 -9.76 2.19
C CYS A 139 -1.20 -9.82 1.41
N ARG A 140 -1.25 -9.40 0.15
CA ARG A 140 -0.08 -9.45 -0.73
C ARG A 140 -0.04 -8.23 -1.62
N ILE A 141 1.16 -7.86 -2.03
CA ILE A 141 1.37 -6.80 -3.00
C ILE A 141 1.43 -7.42 -4.39
N PHE A 142 0.58 -6.96 -5.30
CA PHE A 142 0.62 -7.39 -6.70
C PHE A 142 1.42 -6.37 -7.49
N GLY A 143 2.62 -6.73 -7.89
CA GLY A 143 3.52 -5.82 -8.58
C GLY A 143 4.93 -6.39 -8.74
N PRO A 144 5.86 -5.58 -9.21
CA PRO A 144 7.24 -6.02 -9.34
C PRO A 144 7.88 -6.25 -7.96
N GLU A 145 8.76 -7.23 -7.87
CA GLU A 145 9.50 -7.53 -6.64
C GLU A 145 10.61 -6.52 -6.35
N GLY A 146 11.12 -5.86 -7.39
CA GLY A 146 12.21 -4.92 -7.26
C GLY A 146 11.74 -3.57 -6.75
N CYS A 147 12.65 -2.83 -6.18
CA CYS A 147 12.45 -1.44 -5.82
C CYS A 147 13.62 -0.60 -6.34
N ILE A 148 13.50 0.71 -6.22
CA ILE A 148 14.51 1.65 -6.68
C ILE A 148 14.93 2.53 -5.52
N VAL A 149 16.25 2.62 -5.31
CA VAL A 149 16.86 3.44 -4.26
C VAL A 149 18.02 4.22 -4.90
N TYR A 150 18.05 5.53 -4.74
CA TYR A 150 19.09 6.38 -5.33
C TYR A 150 19.26 6.14 -6.83
N SER A 151 18.13 6.02 -7.55
CA SER A 151 18.07 5.71 -8.98
C SER A 151 18.75 4.39 -9.38
N ARG A 152 18.82 3.43 -8.45
CA ARG A 152 19.39 2.10 -8.71
C ARG A 152 18.40 1.01 -8.32
N ARG A 153 18.33 -0.02 -9.13
CA ARG A 153 17.52 -1.20 -8.82
C ARG A 153 18.08 -1.95 -7.61
N CYS A 154 17.22 -2.32 -6.70
CA CYS A 154 17.59 -3.11 -5.53
C CYS A 154 16.53 -4.18 -5.25
N PRO A 155 16.92 -5.29 -4.60
CA PRO A 155 15.93 -6.27 -4.17
C PRO A 155 15.01 -5.68 -3.10
N ASN A 156 13.73 -6.01 -3.19
CA ASN A 156 12.79 -5.63 -2.15
C ASN A 156 13.03 -6.51 -0.90
N PRO A 157 13.03 -5.93 0.28
CA PRO A 157 13.30 -6.71 1.50
C PRO A 157 12.17 -7.70 1.87
N THR A 158 10.99 -7.54 1.29
CA THR A 158 9.83 -8.39 1.62
C THR A 158 9.31 -9.14 0.39
N ARG A 159 10.19 -9.93 -0.24
CA ARG A 159 9.87 -10.65 -1.49
C ARG A 159 8.67 -11.58 -1.35
N GLU A 160 8.47 -12.19 -0.20
CA GLU A 160 7.36 -13.12 0.04
C GLU A 160 5.98 -12.46 0.01
N ASN A 161 5.92 -11.15 0.10
CA ASN A 161 4.65 -10.40 0.04
C ASN A 161 4.14 -10.20 -1.38
N PHE A 162 4.97 -10.48 -2.39
CA PHE A 162 4.66 -10.08 -3.76
C PHE A 162 4.05 -11.22 -4.55
N ILE A 163 3.02 -10.88 -5.34
CA ILE A 163 2.51 -11.71 -6.42
C ILE A 163 3.01 -11.08 -7.71
N LYS A 164 3.90 -11.78 -8.37
CA LYS A 164 4.54 -11.29 -9.59
C LYS A 164 3.53 -11.24 -10.75
N PRO A 165 3.39 -10.11 -11.43
CA PRO A 165 2.53 -10.05 -12.62
C PRO A 165 3.11 -10.88 -13.77
N LEU A 166 2.24 -11.32 -14.65
CA LEU A 166 2.64 -11.94 -15.91
C LEU A 166 2.93 -10.83 -16.92
N GLY A 167 4.07 -10.95 -17.59
CA GLY A 167 4.48 -9.95 -18.59
C GLY A 167 5.15 -8.73 -17.98
N VAL A 168 5.16 -7.65 -18.71
CA VAL A 168 5.80 -6.40 -18.32
C VAL A 168 4.84 -5.59 -17.47
N TRP A 169 5.33 -5.08 -16.35
CA TRP A 169 4.55 -4.21 -15.49
C TRP A 169 4.44 -2.82 -16.11
N PRO A 170 3.23 -2.31 -16.29
CA PRO A 170 3.08 -0.97 -16.86
C PRO A 170 3.61 0.10 -15.90
N THR A 171 4.16 1.14 -16.48
CA THR A 171 4.54 2.36 -15.74
C THR A 171 3.36 3.31 -15.69
N ASP A 172 3.21 4.01 -14.61
CA ASP A 172 2.24 5.10 -14.48
C ASP A 172 2.82 6.39 -15.07
#